data_ea0bd6fd88a7dc6a869c603ad1facc42
#
_entry.id   ea0bd6fd88a7dc6a869c603ad1facc42
#
_cell.length_a   1.000
_cell.length_b   1.000
_cell.length_c   1.000
_cell.angle_alpha   90.00
_cell.angle_beta   90.00
_cell.angle_gamma   90.00
#
_symmetry.space_group_name_H-M   'P 1'
#
loop_
_entity.id
_entity.type
_entity.pdbx_description
1 polymer ?
#
loop_
_entity_poly.entity_id
_entity_poly.type
_entity_poly.pdbx_seq_one_letter_code
_entity_poly.pdbx_strand_id
1 'polypeptide(L)'
;MKQLGHPAVRAACIAALTLAAGQCLAATEHEQNVGAQVEQLCDPRALATVGRFVQVANFKEPPLGQAPDASAMVAASACRAAPAYHGRLVAAAYRSGHDDDLQLVVAVIDSATGVVGPSFKADLDSDPAVRIVSGSLWIDTTAYDLAPGVRAFGLDVTTGLPHGCAGVGSGARRTLFVSQGRFIRPVLQDLPMSEWALIQRGRSQCTDSSAPDLTITENFTTTLGLAPSSTRGYRDLVVTGTAARDDGRVDERPPFHAVLKWDGRTYSIEEQQRAWTSWRQ
;
A
#
# COMPACT_ATOMS: atom_id res chain seq x y z
N MET A 1 -10.90 13.82 71.06
CA MET A 1 -12.14 13.92 70.30
C MET A 1 -11.97 13.12 69.05
N LYS A 2 -12.85 12.13 68.87
CA LYS A 2 -12.65 10.97 67.98
C LYS A 2 -12.96 11.31 66.53
N GLN A 3 -12.05 10.99 65.61
CA GLN A 3 -12.33 10.84 64.17
C GLN A 3 -12.75 9.42 63.91
N LEU A 4 -13.91 9.30 63.28
CA LEU A 4 -14.44 8.05 62.77
C LEU A 4 -14.08 7.96 61.27
N GLY A 5 -13.31 6.95 60.94
CA GLY A 5 -13.00 6.57 59.58
C GLY A 5 -14.16 5.83 58.92
N HIS A 6 -14.30 6.04 57.62
CA HIS A 6 -15.14 5.15 56.78
C HIS A 6 -14.21 4.41 55.81
N PRO A 7 -14.26 3.08 55.78
CA PRO A 7 -13.77 2.32 54.67
C PRO A 7 -14.94 1.81 53.80
N ALA A 8 -14.60 1.42 52.62
CA ALA A 8 -15.35 0.63 51.68
C ALA A 8 -16.24 1.37 50.67
N VAL A 9 -15.65 1.58 49.47
CA VAL A 9 -16.25 1.14 48.19
C VAL A 9 -15.10 0.93 47.20
N ARG A 10 -14.55 -0.26 47.18
CA ARG A 10 -13.70 -0.76 46.08
C ARG A 10 -13.99 -2.22 45.90
N ALA A 11 -14.99 -2.53 45.08
CA ALA A 11 -15.13 -3.83 44.43
C ALA A 11 -16.43 -3.84 43.58
N ALA A 12 -16.38 -3.35 42.38
CA ALA A 12 -17.35 -3.72 41.29
C ALA A 12 -17.02 -2.97 39.99
N CYS A 13 -15.92 -3.26 39.36
CA CYS A 13 -15.65 -2.83 37.97
C CYS A 13 -14.56 -3.70 37.29
N ILE A 14 -14.59 -5.04 37.46
CA ILE A 14 -13.58 -5.91 36.80
C ILE A 14 -14.23 -6.96 35.87
N ALA A 15 -15.54 -7.03 35.73
CA ALA A 15 -16.18 -8.10 34.95
C ALA A 15 -16.78 -7.65 33.60
N ALA A 16 -16.60 -6.41 33.15
CA ALA A 16 -17.19 -5.92 31.90
C ALA A 16 -16.18 -5.54 30.81
N LEU A 17 -14.88 -5.81 30.99
CA LEU A 17 -13.83 -5.33 30.09
C LEU A 17 -13.32 -6.37 29.05
N THR A 18 -13.83 -7.59 29.03
CA THR A 18 -13.28 -8.64 28.15
C THR A 18 -14.08 -8.88 26.87
N LEU A 19 -15.23 -8.28 26.68
CA LEU A 19 -16.03 -8.43 25.43
C LEU A 19 -15.96 -7.22 24.48
N ALA A 20 -15.40 -6.09 24.93
CA ALA A 20 -15.28 -4.90 24.09
C ALA A 20 -13.96 -4.79 23.33
N ALA A 21 -12.94 -5.62 23.67
CA ALA A 21 -11.62 -5.54 23.05
C ALA A 21 -11.57 -6.05 21.61
N GLY A 22 -12.42 -7.00 21.25
CA GLY A 22 -12.44 -7.58 19.90
C GLY A 22 -13.07 -6.67 18.83
N GLN A 23 -14.01 -5.80 19.23
CA GLN A 23 -14.63 -4.86 18.29
C GLN A 23 -13.86 -3.54 18.13
N CYS A 24 -13.04 -3.16 19.12
CA CYS A 24 -12.17 -1.98 18.99
C CYS A 24 -11.01 -2.17 18.04
N LEU A 25 -10.47 -3.39 17.88
CA LEU A 25 -9.30 -3.62 17.00
C LEU A 25 -9.68 -3.54 15.52
N ALA A 26 -10.84 -4.08 15.12
CA ALA A 26 -11.28 -4.01 13.72
C ALA A 26 -11.68 -2.57 13.30
N ALA A 27 -12.27 -1.80 14.22
CA ALA A 27 -12.59 -0.39 13.99
C ALA A 27 -11.34 0.48 13.89
N THR A 28 -10.30 0.20 14.69
CA THR A 28 -9.05 0.97 14.68
C THR A 28 -8.23 0.75 13.41
N GLU A 29 -8.20 -0.46 12.84
CA GLU A 29 -7.48 -0.69 11.57
C GLU A 29 -8.15 0.01 10.39
N HIS A 30 -9.48 0.02 10.34
CA HIS A 30 -10.21 0.73 9.29
C HIS A 30 -10.10 2.25 9.43
N GLU A 31 -10.21 2.80 10.64
CA GLU A 31 -10.01 4.22 10.90
C GLU A 31 -8.56 4.65 10.68
N GLN A 32 -7.57 3.84 11.06
CA GLN A 32 -6.17 4.12 10.80
C GLN A 32 -5.86 4.12 9.30
N ASN A 33 -6.46 3.22 8.54
CA ASN A 33 -6.26 3.15 7.08
C ASN A 33 -6.92 4.33 6.36
N VAL A 34 -8.11 4.75 6.77
CA VAL A 34 -8.79 5.95 6.24
C VAL A 34 -8.04 7.22 6.64
N GLY A 35 -7.58 7.33 7.90
CA GLY A 35 -6.77 8.46 8.37
C GLY A 35 -5.45 8.58 7.62
N ALA A 36 -4.77 7.45 7.39
CA ALA A 36 -3.56 7.40 6.61
C ALA A 36 -3.77 7.82 5.14
N GLN A 37 -4.87 7.39 4.51
CA GLN A 37 -5.21 7.81 3.15
C GLN A 37 -5.47 9.31 3.03
N VAL A 38 -6.17 9.90 3.99
CA VAL A 38 -6.41 11.36 4.04
C VAL A 38 -5.10 12.14 4.18
N GLU A 39 -4.12 11.59 4.89
CA GLU A 39 -2.81 12.23 5.11
C GLU A 39 -1.97 12.33 3.83
N GLN A 40 -2.25 11.54 2.82
CA GLN A 40 -1.51 11.54 1.55
C GLN A 40 -2.28 12.15 0.37
N LEU A 41 -3.43 12.75 0.60
CA LEU A 41 -4.15 13.43 -0.47
C LEU A 41 -3.32 14.57 -1.06
N CYS A 42 -3.32 14.65 -2.39
CA CYS A 42 -2.67 15.73 -3.10
C CYS A 42 -3.51 17.01 -3.04
N ASP A 43 -2.85 18.13 -2.73
CA ASP A 43 -3.51 19.41 -2.92
C ASP A 43 -3.71 19.75 -4.42
N PRO A 44 -4.75 20.53 -4.77
CA PRO A 44 -5.05 20.85 -6.16
C PRO A 44 -3.90 21.55 -6.90
N ARG A 45 -3.01 22.28 -6.19
CA ARG A 45 -1.87 22.97 -6.81
C ARG A 45 -0.79 21.98 -7.23
N ALA A 46 -0.52 20.98 -6.39
CA ALA A 46 0.42 19.91 -6.73
C ALA A 46 -0.06 19.14 -7.97
N LEU A 47 -1.35 18.75 -8.00
CA LEU A 47 -1.94 18.09 -9.16
C LEU A 47 -1.89 18.98 -10.41
N ALA A 48 -2.26 20.25 -10.31
CA ALA A 48 -2.18 21.18 -11.44
C ALA A 48 -0.74 21.34 -11.96
N THR A 49 0.27 21.31 -11.08
CA THR A 49 1.68 21.36 -11.48
C THR A 49 2.09 20.12 -12.26
N VAL A 50 1.71 18.93 -11.78
CA VAL A 50 1.96 17.67 -12.49
C VAL A 50 1.18 17.63 -13.80
N GLY A 51 -0.08 18.08 -13.82
CA GLY A 51 -0.91 18.14 -15.03
C GLY A 51 -0.25 18.96 -16.15
N ARG A 52 0.31 20.12 -15.82
CA ARG A 52 1.09 20.92 -16.79
C ARG A 52 2.34 20.17 -17.29
N PHE A 53 3.01 19.45 -16.42
CA PHE A 53 4.20 18.66 -16.78
C PHE A 53 3.88 17.50 -17.72
N VAL A 54 2.77 16.79 -17.47
CA VAL A 54 2.32 15.67 -18.34
C VAL A 54 1.48 16.15 -19.52
N GLN A 55 1.16 17.47 -19.60
CA GLN A 55 0.35 18.10 -20.64
C GLN A 55 -1.10 17.60 -20.70
N VAL A 56 -1.68 17.29 -19.56
CA VAL A 56 -3.07 16.83 -19.42
C VAL A 56 -3.90 17.93 -18.76
N ALA A 57 -4.95 18.37 -19.46
CA ALA A 57 -5.93 19.31 -18.92
C ALA A 57 -6.81 18.62 -17.86
N ASN A 58 -7.45 19.42 -16.99
CA ASN A 58 -8.35 18.91 -15.93
C ASN A 58 -7.72 17.82 -15.03
N PHE A 59 -6.42 17.95 -14.77
CA PHE A 59 -5.66 17.01 -13.95
C PHE A 59 -6.07 17.17 -12.47
N LYS A 60 -7.22 16.61 -12.15
CA LYS A 60 -7.84 16.63 -10.82
C LYS A 60 -8.35 15.24 -10.46
N GLU A 61 -8.32 14.91 -9.19
CA GLU A 61 -8.86 13.68 -8.63
C GLU A 61 -10.29 13.92 -8.11
N PRO A 62 -11.22 12.96 -8.29
CA PRO A 62 -12.52 13.03 -7.65
C PRO A 62 -12.38 12.93 -6.13
N PRO A 63 -13.32 13.42 -5.33
CA PRO A 63 -13.32 13.26 -3.89
C PRO A 63 -13.30 11.78 -3.50
N LEU A 64 -12.67 11.47 -2.34
CA LEU A 64 -12.62 10.11 -1.79
C LEU A 64 -14.03 9.49 -1.72
N GLY A 65 -14.14 8.24 -2.17
CA GLY A 65 -15.40 7.49 -2.14
C GLY A 65 -16.39 7.84 -3.25
N GLN A 66 -16.07 8.79 -4.13
CA GLN A 66 -16.89 9.08 -5.31
C GLN A 66 -16.36 8.32 -6.53
N ALA A 67 -17.28 7.82 -7.35
CA ALA A 67 -16.92 7.27 -8.64
C ALA A 67 -16.21 8.35 -9.49
N PRO A 68 -15.20 7.98 -10.29
CA PRO A 68 -14.55 8.93 -11.18
C PRO A 68 -15.60 9.60 -12.07
N ASP A 69 -15.70 10.93 -11.99
CA ASP A 69 -16.39 11.72 -12.98
C ASP A 69 -15.65 11.56 -14.32
N ALA A 70 -16.40 11.40 -15.42
CA ALA A 70 -15.83 11.27 -16.77
C ALA A 70 -14.91 12.47 -17.13
N SER A 71 -15.05 13.61 -16.46
CA SER A 71 -14.19 14.78 -16.62
C SER A 71 -12.92 14.75 -15.76
N ALA A 72 -12.82 13.87 -14.76
CA ALA A 72 -11.65 13.75 -13.90
C ALA A 72 -10.61 12.87 -14.58
N MET A 73 -9.45 13.46 -14.90
CA MET A 73 -8.38 12.73 -15.58
C MET A 73 -7.51 11.90 -14.61
N VAL A 74 -7.51 12.22 -13.32
CA VAL A 74 -6.76 11.48 -12.29
C VAL A 74 -7.67 10.46 -11.63
N ALA A 75 -7.28 9.19 -11.69
CA ALA A 75 -7.99 8.09 -11.06
C ALA A 75 -7.60 7.94 -9.58
N ALA A 76 -6.32 8.14 -9.26
CA ALA A 76 -5.76 8.09 -7.92
C ALA A 76 -4.54 9.00 -7.81
N SER A 77 -4.32 9.60 -6.64
CA SER A 77 -3.07 10.30 -6.36
C SER A 77 -2.62 10.11 -4.92
N ALA A 78 -1.31 10.29 -4.70
CA ALA A 78 -0.71 10.37 -3.38
C ALA A 78 0.38 11.44 -3.37
N CYS A 79 0.41 12.24 -2.29
CA CYS A 79 1.40 13.29 -2.10
C CYS A 79 2.02 13.18 -0.71
N ARG A 80 3.35 13.31 -0.64
CA ARG A 80 4.05 13.31 0.65
C ARG A 80 5.24 14.26 0.64
N ALA A 81 5.45 14.95 1.75
CA ALA A 81 6.67 15.72 1.95
C ALA A 81 7.87 14.78 1.93
N ALA A 82 8.91 15.16 1.20
CA ALA A 82 10.10 14.35 1.03
C ALA A 82 11.35 15.23 1.21
N PRO A 83 11.72 15.56 2.47
CA PRO A 83 12.86 16.44 2.76
C PRO A 83 14.17 15.95 2.16
N ALA A 84 14.37 14.63 2.08
CA ALA A 84 15.54 14.02 1.46
C ALA A 84 15.69 14.35 -0.04
N TYR A 85 14.62 14.80 -0.67
CA TYR A 85 14.57 15.20 -2.09
C TYR A 85 14.34 16.72 -2.26
N HIS A 86 14.43 17.49 -1.18
CA HIS A 86 14.19 18.94 -1.14
C HIS A 86 12.81 19.34 -1.70
N GLY A 87 11.81 18.47 -1.55
CA GLY A 87 10.52 18.70 -2.19
C GLY A 87 9.38 17.84 -1.65
N ARG A 88 8.38 17.73 -2.51
CA ARG A 88 7.21 16.88 -2.32
C ARG A 88 7.20 15.79 -3.39
N LEU A 89 7.08 14.55 -2.97
CA LEU A 89 6.75 13.43 -3.86
C LEU A 89 5.27 13.49 -4.22
N VAL A 90 5.00 13.30 -5.50
CA VAL A 90 3.66 13.18 -6.07
C VAL A 90 3.63 11.93 -6.93
N ALA A 91 2.67 11.05 -6.68
CA ALA A 91 2.32 9.94 -7.55
C ALA A 91 0.89 10.15 -8.04
N ALA A 92 0.62 9.95 -9.32
CA ALA A 92 -0.72 10.02 -9.87
C ALA A 92 -0.92 8.98 -10.99
N ALA A 93 -2.02 8.24 -10.88
CA ALA A 93 -2.54 7.40 -11.94
C ALA A 93 -3.59 8.22 -12.71
N TYR A 94 -3.43 8.37 -14.02
CA TYR A 94 -4.26 9.27 -14.81
C TYR A 94 -4.53 8.72 -16.22
N ARG A 95 -5.63 9.19 -16.84
CA ARG A 95 -5.95 8.91 -18.23
C ARG A 95 -5.20 9.86 -19.15
N SER A 96 -4.55 9.34 -20.19
CA SER A 96 -3.80 10.16 -21.14
C SER A 96 -4.67 10.77 -22.24
N GLY A 97 -5.95 10.46 -22.29
CA GLY A 97 -6.94 11.06 -23.20
C GLY A 97 -7.16 10.31 -24.51
N HIS A 98 -6.50 9.19 -24.77
CA HIS A 98 -6.65 8.47 -26.02
C HIS A 98 -7.36 7.12 -25.90
N ASP A 99 -7.42 6.52 -24.74
CA ASP A 99 -8.12 5.29 -24.42
C ASP A 99 -8.33 5.24 -22.90
N ASP A 100 -9.04 4.24 -22.39
CA ASP A 100 -9.20 4.02 -20.94
C ASP A 100 -7.90 3.60 -20.24
N ASP A 101 -6.77 3.62 -20.97
CA ASP A 101 -5.45 3.27 -20.45
C ASP A 101 -4.96 4.27 -19.41
N LEU A 102 -4.55 3.73 -18.28
CA LEU A 102 -3.99 4.52 -17.20
C LEU A 102 -2.48 4.63 -17.34
N GLN A 103 -1.97 5.82 -17.08
CA GLN A 103 -0.57 6.09 -16.93
C GLN A 103 -0.25 6.44 -15.49
N LEU A 104 0.92 6.03 -15.02
CA LEU A 104 1.50 6.45 -13.76
C LEU A 104 2.53 7.54 -14.00
N VAL A 105 2.43 8.63 -13.26
CA VAL A 105 3.52 9.59 -13.09
C VAL A 105 3.96 9.60 -11.63
N VAL A 106 5.27 9.52 -11.40
CA VAL A 106 5.90 9.77 -10.09
C VAL A 106 6.86 10.92 -10.26
N ALA A 107 6.75 11.95 -9.45
CA ALA A 107 7.52 13.18 -9.63
C ALA A 107 7.90 13.79 -8.27
N VAL A 108 9.01 14.53 -8.25
CA VAL A 108 9.36 15.45 -7.16
C VAL A 108 9.01 16.85 -7.60
N ILE A 109 8.19 17.55 -6.82
CA ILE A 109 8.00 19.00 -6.97
C ILE A 109 8.98 19.67 -6.00
N ASP A 110 9.91 20.44 -6.54
CA ASP A 110 10.86 21.20 -5.76
C ASP A 110 10.15 22.26 -4.89
N SER A 111 10.44 22.28 -3.59
CA SER A 111 9.74 23.15 -2.64
C SER A 111 10.06 24.64 -2.80
N ALA A 112 11.23 24.97 -3.36
CA ALA A 112 11.66 26.36 -3.52
C ALA A 112 11.10 26.97 -4.80
N THR A 113 11.06 26.21 -5.89
CA THR A 113 10.67 26.69 -7.22
C THR A 113 9.25 26.34 -7.62
N GLY A 114 8.65 25.31 -6.99
CA GLY A 114 7.35 24.77 -7.37
C GLY A 114 7.34 24.08 -8.74
N VAL A 115 8.52 23.71 -9.26
CA VAL A 115 8.68 23.08 -10.58
C VAL A 115 8.87 21.58 -10.41
N VAL A 116 8.38 20.79 -11.37
CA VAL A 116 8.64 19.36 -11.43
C VAL A 116 10.12 19.12 -11.77
N GLY A 117 10.81 18.44 -10.86
CA GLY A 117 12.19 18.01 -11.00
C GLY A 117 12.29 16.55 -11.50
N PRO A 118 13.01 15.66 -10.79
CA PRO A 118 13.10 14.26 -11.17
C PRO A 118 11.73 13.61 -11.29
N SER A 119 11.56 12.80 -12.33
CA SER A 119 10.27 12.14 -12.59
C SER A 119 10.43 10.78 -13.26
N PHE A 120 9.36 9.99 -13.18
CA PHE A 120 9.18 8.70 -13.83
C PHE A 120 7.77 8.66 -14.45
N LYS A 121 7.64 8.00 -15.59
CA LYS A 121 6.35 7.71 -16.22
C LYS A 121 6.34 6.26 -16.69
N ALA A 122 5.20 5.61 -16.55
CA ALA A 122 4.95 4.26 -17.08
C ALA A 122 3.47 4.10 -17.40
N ASP A 123 3.18 3.18 -18.29
CA ASP A 123 1.82 2.70 -18.46
C ASP A 123 1.45 1.80 -17.28
N LEU A 124 0.19 1.90 -16.84
CA LEU A 124 -0.37 0.98 -15.88
C LEU A 124 -1.26 0.01 -16.65
N ASP A 125 -0.93 -1.28 -16.56
CA ASP A 125 -1.77 -2.30 -17.16
C ASP A 125 -3.18 -2.20 -16.55
N SER A 126 -4.13 -1.80 -17.36
CA SER A 126 -5.54 -1.74 -17.00
C SER A 126 -6.23 -3.01 -17.48
N ASP A 127 -6.44 -3.95 -16.58
CA ASP A 127 -7.37 -5.05 -16.76
C ASP A 127 -8.77 -4.55 -16.32
N PRO A 128 -9.86 -4.86 -17.02
CA PRO A 128 -11.22 -4.55 -16.55
C PRO A 128 -11.53 -5.05 -15.14
N ALA A 129 -10.80 -6.07 -14.65
CA ALA A 129 -10.87 -6.58 -13.28
C ALA A 129 -10.02 -5.78 -12.28
N VAL A 130 -9.09 -4.94 -12.76
CA VAL A 130 -8.17 -4.15 -11.94
C VAL A 130 -8.62 -2.70 -11.94
N ARG A 131 -9.12 -2.23 -10.81
CA ARG A 131 -9.57 -0.84 -10.69
C ARG A 131 -8.61 -0.05 -9.82
N ILE A 132 -8.06 1.01 -10.40
CA ILE A 132 -7.37 2.06 -9.67
C ILE A 132 -8.38 3.17 -9.39
N VAL A 133 -8.58 3.46 -8.12
CA VAL A 133 -9.52 4.48 -7.62
C VAL A 133 -8.82 5.35 -6.59
N SER A 134 -9.46 6.43 -6.18
CA SER A 134 -8.91 7.30 -5.11
C SER A 134 -8.55 6.46 -3.87
N GLY A 135 -7.32 6.66 -3.36
CA GLY A 135 -6.74 5.84 -2.29
C GLY A 135 -5.96 4.60 -2.75
N SER A 136 -5.93 4.29 -4.06
CA SER A 136 -5.14 3.17 -4.59
C SER A 136 -3.62 3.39 -4.55
N LEU A 137 -3.16 4.62 -4.36
CA LEU A 137 -1.74 4.94 -4.31
C LEU A 137 -1.31 5.33 -2.89
N TRP A 138 -0.16 4.82 -2.48
CA TRP A 138 0.45 5.14 -1.19
C TRP A 138 1.96 5.31 -1.33
N ILE A 139 2.50 6.45 -0.88
CA ILE A 139 3.94 6.73 -0.90
C ILE A 139 4.53 6.34 0.46
N ASP A 140 5.46 5.39 0.46
CA ASP A 140 6.25 5.00 1.62
C ASP A 140 7.58 5.77 1.61
N THR A 141 7.77 6.64 2.60
CA THR A 141 8.99 7.42 2.80
C THR A 141 9.92 6.82 3.85
N THR A 142 9.74 5.55 4.20
CA THR A 142 10.69 4.80 5.03
C THR A 142 12.11 4.99 4.48
N ALA A 143 13.07 5.16 5.38
CA ALA A 143 14.46 5.44 5.00
C ALA A 143 15.14 4.18 4.45
N TYR A 144 14.90 3.87 3.18
CA TYR A 144 15.64 2.83 2.46
C TYR A 144 16.98 3.39 1.97
N ASP A 145 17.96 3.49 2.87
CA ASP A 145 19.32 3.93 2.52
C ASP A 145 20.07 2.74 1.89
N LEU A 146 19.97 2.60 0.57
CA LEU A 146 20.48 1.46 -0.19
C LEU A 146 22.01 1.48 -0.33
N ALA A 147 22.60 2.68 -0.45
CA ALA A 147 24.03 2.90 -0.49
C ALA A 147 24.33 4.33 0.00
N PRO A 148 25.62 4.68 0.26
CA PRO A 148 25.98 6.06 0.60
C PRO A 148 25.43 7.06 -0.45
N GLY A 149 24.58 7.97 -0.01
CA GLY A 149 23.93 8.96 -0.89
C GLY A 149 22.82 8.42 -1.80
N VAL A 150 22.44 7.15 -1.67
CA VAL A 150 21.36 6.53 -2.45
C VAL A 150 20.24 6.13 -1.51
N ARG A 151 19.23 6.98 -1.41
CA ARG A 151 17.99 6.70 -0.67
C ARG A 151 16.86 6.38 -1.64
N ALA A 152 16.11 5.32 -1.35
CA ALA A 152 14.89 5.00 -2.07
C ALA A 152 13.65 5.40 -1.28
N PHE A 153 12.53 5.52 -1.97
CA PHE A 153 11.18 5.59 -1.43
C PHE A 153 10.31 4.54 -2.11
N GLY A 154 9.23 4.12 -1.44
CA GLY A 154 8.27 3.16 -1.97
C GLY A 154 7.05 3.84 -2.57
N LEU A 155 6.46 3.21 -3.56
CA LEU A 155 5.10 3.47 -4.01
C LEU A 155 4.34 2.16 -4.00
N ASP A 156 3.28 2.10 -3.23
CA ASP A 156 2.32 1.02 -3.23
C ASP A 156 1.18 1.36 -4.18
N VAL A 157 0.87 0.43 -5.05
CA VAL A 157 -0.30 0.49 -5.93
C VAL A 157 -1.24 -0.62 -5.48
N THR A 158 -2.42 -0.24 -5.01
CA THR A 158 -3.48 -1.18 -4.65
C THR A 158 -4.49 -1.26 -5.78
N THR A 159 -4.66 -2.46 -6.31
CA THR A 159 -5.66 -2.72 -7.33
C THR A 159 -6.84 -3.41 -6.68
N GLY A 160 -7.96 -2.69 -6.57
CA GLY A 160 -9.19 -3.28 -6.05
C GLY A 160 -9.75 -4.30 -7.03
N LEU A 161 -9.68 -5.59 -6.70
CA LEU A 161 -10.57 -6.57 -7.32
C LEU A 161 -11.88 -6.55 -6.55
N PRO A 162 -13.04 -6.39 -7.22
CA PRO A 162 -14.29 -6.73 -6.56
C PRO A 162 -14.18 -8.19 -6.11
N HIS A 163 -14.60 -8.48 -4.90
CA HIS A 163 -14.59 -9.82 -4.29
C HIS A 163 -15.49 -10.83 -5.03
N GLY A 164 -15.67 -10.72 -6.32
CA GLY A 164 -16.50 -11.59 -7.13
C GLY A 164 -16.28 -13.07 -6.87
N CYS A 165 -16.25 -13.85 -7.93
CA CYS A 165 -16.03 -15.29 -7.84
C CYS A 165 -14.54 -15.68 -7.75
N ALA A 166 -13.63 -14.73 -7.59
CA ALA A 166 -12.20 -14.99 -7.45
C ALA A 166 -11.88 -15.77 -6.18
N GLY A 167 -11.00 -16.74 -6.29
CA GLY A 167 -10.50 -17.54 -5.17
C GLY A 167 -9.24 -16.96 -4.51
N VAL A 168 -8.60 -16.02 -5.20
CA VAL A 168 -7.38 -15.33 -4.76
C VAL A 168 -7.41 -13.89 -5.26
N GLY A 169 -6.68 -13.00 -4.59
CA GLY A 169 -6.51 -11.63 -5.04
C GLY A 169 -5.21 -11.02 -4.52
N SER A 170 -4.73 -10.02 -5.23
CA SER A 170 -3.62 -9.19 -4.79
C SER A 170 -4.16 -7.88 -4.21
N GLY A 171 -3.52 -7.42 -3.14
CA GLY A 171 -3.72 -6.08 -2.61
C GLY A 171 -2.63 -5.13 -3.10
N ALA A 172 -1.92 -4.49 -2.17
CA ALA A 172 -0.86 -3.55 -2.50
C ALA A 172 0.37 -4.24 -3.10
N ARG A 173 0.95 -3.62 -4.14
CA ARG A 173 2.22 -4.01 -4.75
C ARG A 173 3.19 -2.84 -4.69
N ARG A 174 4.38 -3.05 -4.16
CA ARG A 174 5.38 -2.01 -3.91
C ARG A 174 6.45 -1.97 -4.98
N THR A 175 6.71 -0.77 -5.46
CA THR A 175 7.89 -0.44 -6.26
C THR A 175 8.77 0.51 -5.45
N LEU A 176 10.08 0.19 -5.31
CA LEU A 176 11.06 1.12 -4.78
C LEU A 176 11.68 1.94 -5.91
N PHE A 177 11.78 3.23 -5.67
CA PHE A 177 12.35 4.19 -6.59
C PHE A 177 13.56 4.91 -5.98
N VAL A 178 14.54 5.21 -6.81
CA VAL A 178 15.65 6.12 -6.49
C VAL A 178 15.66 7.31 -7.44
N SER A 179 16.03 8.48 -6.92
CA SER A 179 16.28 9.65 -7.75
C SER A 179 17.70 9.61 -8.27
N GLN A 180 17.89 9.81 -9.57
CA GLN A 180 19.18 9.86 -10.24
C GLN A 180 19.22 11.03 -11.23
N GLY A 181 19.75 12.15 -10.77
CA GLY A 181 19.79 13.39 -11.55
C GLY A 181 18.37 13.88 -11.86
N ARG A 182 18.00 13.90 -13.15
CA ARG A 182 16.67 14.35 -13.62
C ARG A 182 15.62 13.25 -13.67
N PHE A 183 15.99 12.03 -13.34
CA PHE A 183 15.11 10.88 -13.46
C PHE A 183 14.85 10.23 -12.10
N ILE A 184 13.68 9.66 -11.98
CA ILE A 184 13.35 8.67 -10.97
C ILE A 184 13.35 7.32 -11.69
N ARG A 185 14.00 6.32 -11.13
CA ARG A 185 13.98 4.98 -11.71
C ARG A 185 13.60 3.93 -10.68
N PRO A 186 12.88 2.89 -11.09
CA PRO A 186 12.60 1.76 -10.23
C PRO A 186 13.87 0.93 -9.99
N VAL A 187 14.04 0.47 -8.76
CA VAL A 187 15.14 -0.42 -8.34
C VAL A 187 14.62 -1.74 -7.76
N LEU A 188 13.38 -1.79 -7.35
CA LEU A 188 12.60 -2.98 -7.02
C LEU A 188 11.23 -2.74 -7.61
N GLN A 189 10.66 -3.72 -8.30
CA GLN A 189 9.35 -3.58 -8.92
C GLN A 189 8.41 -4.68 -8.45
N ASP A 190 7.16 -4.28 -8.24
CA ASP A 190 6.02 -5.18 -8.15
C ASP A 190 6.09 -6.20 -7.00
N LEU A 191 6.74 -5.83 -5.88
CA LEU A 191 6.79 -6.68 -4.68
C LEU A 191 5.38 -6.77 -4.06
N PRO A 192 4.79 -7.98 -3.93
CA PRO A 192 3.53 -8.15 -3.23
C PRO A 192 3.67 -7.71 -1.75
N MET A 193 2.86 -6.74 -1.32
CA MET A 193 2.79 -6.28 0.06
C MET A 193 1.61 -6.89 0.80
N SER A 194 0.55 -7.21 0.06
CA SER A 194 -0.60 -7.95 0.58
C SER A 194 -1.24 -8.79 -0.52
N GLU A 195 -1.73 -9.95 -0.13
CA GLU A 195 -2.50 -10.86 -0.97
C GLU A 195 -3.55 -11.56 -0.10
N TRP A 196 -4.56 -12.14 -0.71
CA TRP A 196 -5.54 -12.95 0.00
C TRP A 196 -5.91 -14.20 -0.81
N ALA A 197 -6.35 -15.23 -0.09
CA ALA A 197 -6.87 -16.45 -0.69
C ALA A 197 -8.12 -16.93 0.06
N LEU A 198 -9.09 -17.42 -0.67
CA LEU A 198 -10.26 -18.07 -0.09
C LEU A 198 -9.89 -19.47 0.39
N ILE A 199 -10.03 -19.72 1.69
CA ILE A 199 -9.96 -21.05 2.27
C ILE A 199 -11.33 -21.74 2.17
N GLN A 200 -12.38 -20.97 2.47
CA GLN A 200 -13.76 -21.44 2.39
C GLN A 200 -14.61 -20.36 1.73
N ARG A 201 -15.36 -20.74 0.71
CA ARG A 201 -16.31 -19.85 0.06
C ARG A 201 -17.66 -19.97 0.76
N GLY A 202 -18.14 -18.87 1.31
CA GLY A 202 -19.46 -18.74 1.86
C GLY A 202 -20.55 -18.71 0.77
N ARG A 203 -21.79 -18.75 1.18
CA ARG A 203 -22.96 -18.65 0.29
C ARG A 203 -22.98 -17.29 -0.41
N SER A 204 -22.98 -17.30 -1.73
CA SER A 204 -22.99 -16.10 -2.57
C SER A 204 -23.58 -16.45 -3.94
N GLN A 205 -23.72 -15.45 -4.81
CA GLN A 205 -24.11 -15.68 -6.21
C GLN A 205 -23.15 -16.58 -7.01
N CYS A 206 -21.97 -16.86 -6.47
CA CYS A 206 -20.94 -17.69 -7.09
C CYS A 206 -20.92 -19.12 -6.55
N THR A 207 -21.83 -19.47 -5.67
CA THR A 207 -21.96 -20.77 -5.02
C THR A 207 -23.41 -21.24 -5.04
N ASP A 208 -23.60 -22.54 -4.97
CA ASP A 208 -24.93 -23.11 -4.81
C ASP A 208 -25.48 -22.92 -3.38
N SER A 209 -26.75 -23.35 -3.18
CA SER A 209 -27.42 -23.24 -1.87
C SER A 209 -26.81 -24.14 -0.80
N SER A 210 -25.95 -25.09 -1.14
CA SER A 210 -25.28 -26.02 -0.22
C SER A 210 -23.99 -25.45 0.37
N ALA A 211 -23.52 -24.30 -0.13
CA ALA A 211 -22.32 -23.64 0.38
C ALA A 211 -22.48 -23.23 1.86
N PRO A 212 -21.42 -23.24 2.66
CA PRO A 212 -21.45 -22.80 4.05
C PRO A 212 -21.81 -21.31 4.15
N ASP A 213 -22.35 -20.89 5.30
CA ASP A 213 -22.77 -19.51 5.49
C ASP A 213 -21.61 -18.52 5.60
N LEU A 214 -20.44 -19.00 6.05
CA LEU A 214 -19.26 -18.15 6.26
C LEU A 214 -18.23 -18.30 5.13
N THR A 215 -17.78 -17.16 4.64
CA THR A 215 -16.57 -17.06 3.84
C THR A 215 -15.37 -16.98 4.77
N ILE A 216 -14.34 -17.75 4.52
CA ILE A 216 -13.09 -17.70 5.29
C ILE A 216 -11.97 -17.35 4.32
N THR A 217 -11.27 -16.28 4.66
CA THR A 217 -10.15 -15.74 3.87
C THR A 217 -8.86 -15.87 4.66
N GLU A 218 -7.79 -16.19 3.99
CA GLU A 218 -6.44 -16.07 4.51
C GLU A 218 -5.78 -14.85 3.88
N ASN A 219 -5.27 -13.97 4.73
CA ASN A 219 -4.63 -12.72 4.34
C ASN A 219 -3.13 -12.85 4.54
N PHE A 220 -2.35 -12.56 3.51
CA PHE A 220 -0.91 -12.56 3.52
C PHE A 220 -0.40 -11.12 3.54
N THR A 221 0.49 -10.80 4.46
CA THR A 221 1.09 -9.48 4.59
C THR A 221 2.60 -9.58 4.49
N THR A 222 3.20 -8.68 3.73
CA THR A 222 4.64 -8.60 3.54
C THR A 222 5.18 -7.30 4.12
N THR A 223 6.32 -7.37 4.79
CA THR A 223 7.11 -6.20 5.19
C THR A 223 8.44 -6.21 4.46
N LEU A 224 8.95 -5.02 4.17
CA LEU A 224 10.23 -4.81 3.51
C LEU A 224 11.16 -4.00 4.40
N GLY A 225 12.38 -4.47 4.58
CA GLY A 225 13.42 -3.82 5.38
C GLY A 225 14.79 -3.88 4.72
N LEU A 226 15.77 -3.24 5.36
CA LEU A 226 17.17 -3.32 4.95
C LEU A 226 17.86 -4.46 5.70
N ALA A 227 18.52 -5.36 4.98
CA ALA A 227 19.38 -6.38 5.57
C ALA A 227 20.69 -5.76 6.08
N PRO A 228 21.40 -6.40 7.03
CA PRO A 228 22.75 -5.97 7.42
C PRO A 228 23.79 -6.22 6.34
N SER A 229 23.53 -7.16 5.41
CA SER A 229 24.41 -7.50 4.28
C SER A 229 24.30 -6.52 3.12
N SER A 230 25.27 -6.56 2.24
CA SER A 230 25.31 -5.75 1.02
C SER A 230 25.86 -6.56 -0.14
N THR A 231 25.30 -6.36 -1.31
CA THR A 231 25.76 -6.96 -2.56
C THR A 231 26.13 -5.87 -3.55
N ARG A 232 27.34 -5.93 -4.10
CA ARG A 232 27.85 -4.94 -5.08
C ARG A 232 27.73 -3.47 -4.62
N GLY A 233 27.95 -3.22 -3.31
CA GLY A 233 27.90 -1.87 -2.74
C GLY A 233 26.49 -1.35 -2.39
N TYR A 234 25.44 -2.12 -2.66
CA TYR A 234 24.08 -1.82 -2.26
C TYR A 234 23.64 -2.75 -1.12
N ARG A 235 22.95 -2.22 -0.12
CA ARG A 235 22.37 -3.02 0.96
C ARG A 235 21.34 -3.98 0.40
N ASP A 236 21.41 -5.24 0.86
CA ASP A 236 20.39 -6.22 0.52
C ASP A 236 19.07 -5.84 1.21
N LEU A 237 17.95 -6.26 0.63
CA LEU A 237 16.64 -6.06 1.19
C LEU A 237 16.15 -7.35 1.84
N VAL A 238 15.51 -7.27 3.00
CA VAL A 238 14.85 -8.39 3.65
C VAL A 238 13.35 -8.26 3.49
N VAL A 239 12.72 -9.34 3.04
CA VAL A 239 11.28 -9.49 2.93
C VAL A 239 10.83 -10.47 4.00
N THR A 240 9.86 -10.06 4.82
CA THR A 240 9.22 -10.91 5.81
C THR A 240 7.74 -11.00 5.52
N GLY A 241 7.20 -12.20 5.45
CA GLY A 241 5.78 -12.44 5.22
C GLY A 241 5.12 -13.15 6.40
N THR A 242 3.88 -12.80 6.66
CA THR A 242 3.00 -13.44 7.65
C THR A 242 1.66 -13.75 7.03
N ALA A 243 0.96 -14.74 7.57
CA ALA A 243 -0.41 -15.06 7.19
C ALA A 243 -1.32 -14.94 8.40
N ALA A 244 -2.55 -14.51 8.17
CA ALA A 244 -3.58 -14.44 9.17
C ALA A 244 -4.94 -14.83 8.56
N ARG A 245 -5.74 -15.57 9.31
CA ARG A 245 -7.08 -15.97 8.90
C ARG A 245 -8.11 -15.07 9.55
N ASP A 246 -9.18 -14.75 8.82
CA ASP A 246 -10.29 -13.94 9.33
C ASP A 246 -11.22 -14.68 10.28
N ASP A 247 -11.14 -16.03 10.34
CA ASP A 247 -11.86 -16.84 11.33
C ASP A 247 -11.17 -16.89 12.70
N GLY A 248 -10.08 -16.15 12.89
CA GLY A 248 -9.33 -16.04 14.15
C GLY A 248 -8.48 -17.25 14.49
N ARG A 249 -8.38 -18.24 13.61
CA ARG A 249 -7.46 -19.37 13.82
C ARG A 249 -6.02 -18.89 13.62
N VAL A 250 -5.16 -19.34 14.53
CA VAL A 250 -3.73 -19.03 14.43
C VAL A 250 -3.11 -19.80 13.27
N ASP A 251 -2.35 -19.13 12.46
CA ASP A 251 -1.51 -19.77 11.45
C ASP A 251 -0.25 -20.34 12.15
N GLU A 252 -0.02 -21.62 11.99
CA GLU A 252 1.14 -22.31 12.60
C GLU A 252 2.39 -22.28 11.70
N ARG A 253 2.28 -21.74 10.48
CA ARG A 253 3.44 -21.60 9.59
C ARG A 253 4.45 -20.60 10.16
N PRO A 254 5.75 -20.89 10.09
CA PRO A 254 6.76 -19.89 10.44
C PRO A 254 6.66 -18.69 9.47
N PRO A 255 7.02 -17.48 9.92
CA PRO A 255 7.08 -16.32 9.02
C PRO A 255 7.98 -16.62 7.81
N PHE A 256 7.53 -16.17 6.64
CA PHE A 256 8.34 -16.20 5.42
C PHE A 256 9.51 -15.24 5.53
N HIS A 257 10.69 -15.65 5.07
CA HIS A 257 11.85 -14.77 5.00
C HIS A 257 12.58 -14.95 3.66
N ALA A 258 12.90 -13.85 3.01
CA ALA A 258 13.72 -13.83 1.82
C ALA A 258 14.67 -12.63 1.82
N VAL A 259 15.83 -12.78 1.17
CA VAL A 259 16.80 -11.70 0.99
C VAL A 259 16.93 -11.41 -0.49
N LEU A 260 16.60 -10.18 -0.88
CA LEU A 260 16.76 -9.70 -2.25
C LEU A 260 18.14 -9.05 -2.40
N LYS A 261 18.90 -9.51 -3.38
CA LYS A 261 20.25 -9.03 -3.66
C LYS A 261 20.27 -8.10 -4.86
N TRP A 262 21.14 -7.09 -4.78
CA TRP A 262 21.36 -6.18 -5.90
C TRP A 262 22.12 -6.87 -7.05
N ASP A 263 21.54 -6.90 -8.25
CA ASP A 263 22.17 -7.50 -9.43
C ASP A 263 23.15 -6.56 -10.18
N GLY A 264 23.13 -5.28 -9.84
CA GLY A 264 23.85 -4.19 -10.50
C GLY A 264 22.90 -3.16 -11.12
N ARG A 265 21.63 -3.50 -11.26
CA ARG A 265 20.59 -2.65 -11.85
C ARG A 265 19.30 -2.59 -11.00
N THR A 266 18.85 -3.73 -10.50
CA THR A 266 17.60 -3.88 -9.73
C THR A 266 17.75 -4.95 -8.65
N TYR A 267 16.76 -5.03 -7.76
CA TYR A 267 16.53 -6.17 -6.89
C TYR A 267 15.53 -7.09 -7.59
N SER A 268 15.96 -8.29 -8.01
CA SER A 268 15.06 -9.29 -8.58
C SER A 268 14.19 -9.92 -7.51
N ILE A 269 12.91 -10.09 -7.79
CA ILE A 269 11.95 -10.77 -6.92
C ILE A 269 11.57 -12.18 -7.40
N GLU A 270 12.14 -12.66 -8.49
CA GLU A 270 11.73 -13.94 -9.12
C GLU A 270 11.91 -15.15 -8.18
N GLU A 271 13.05 -15.21 -7.49
CA GLU A 271 13.31 -16.28 -6.53
C GLU A 271 12.40 -16.17 -5.32
N GLN A 272 12.19 -14.95 -4.82
CA GLN A 272 11.29 -14.67 -3.72
C GLN A 272 9.84 -15.02 -4.09
N GLN A 273 9.37 -14.72 -5.29
CA GLN A 273 8.03 -15.07 -5.74
C GLN A 273 7.80 -16.58 -5.77
N ARG A 274 8.79 -17.35 -6.23
CA ARG A 274 8.71 -18.82 -6.20
C ARG A 274 8.65 -19.36 -4.77
N ALA A 275 9.51 -18.87 -3.90
CA ALA A 275 9.55 -19.25 -2.48
C ALA A 275 8.26 -18.84 -1.76
N TRP A 276 7.74 -17.66 -2.05
CA TRP A 276 6.46 -17.14 -1.53
C TRP A 276 5.28 -18.00 -1.95
N THR A 277 5.21 -18.38 -3.22
CA THR A 277 4.15 -19.26 -3.72
C THR A 277 4.18 -20.62 -3.03
N SER A 278 5.39 -21.19 -2.80
CA SER A 278 5.55 -22.46 -2.08
C SER A 278 5.18 -22.33 -0.60
N TRP A 279 5.51 -21.23 0.05
CA TRP A 279 5.21 -20.99 1.46
C TRP A 279 3.71 -20.85 1.72
N ARG A 280 2.94 -20.33 0.78
CA ARG A 280 1.49 -20.17 0.90
C ARG A 280 0.70 -21.47 0.74
N GLN A 281 1.29 -22.53 0.17
CA GLN A 281 0.65 -23.84 -0.03
C GLN A 281 0.75 -24.70 1.23
#